data_75f48b870d39b73ddd9813ee7f17bfff
#
_entry.id   75f48b870d39b73ddd9813ee7f17bfff
#
_cell.length_a   1.000
_cell.length_b   1.000
_cell.length_c   1.000
_cell.angle_alpha   90.00
_cell.angle_beta   90.00
_cell.angle_gamma   90.00
#
_symmetry.space_group_name_H-M   'P 1'
#
loop_
_entity.id
_entity.type
_entity.pdbx_description
1 polymer ?
#
loop_
_entity_poly.entity_id
_entity_poly.type
_entity_poly.pdbx_seq_one_letter_code
_entity_poly.pdbx_strand_id
1 'polypeptide(L)'
;LLQELSRNYQIDLYNGNAFLLLVDGNNGDILLNTWHDSLGNLSELRGRKMLKGFTYEQAMENIPKGIGGDMCTVSQSTGLTIYLHYEPVGINNWSVVLGVSEAEALAGTRGVVETLSMMAIIVTALLLSYLGFMVWYLTSARRGVYRMSVTDQVTGLFNRSAFEKYLYESDPHTFSPAVCVYIDVNGLHELNNKRGHEAGDQLLRAVAERLREQFPRDDLYRVGGDEFVVFPAPAAEAEYEARMRAVSESLAAQGYSISYGIAVCEAANGLRELVREADEKMLGSKRAYYAEHDRGRLR
;
A
#
# COMPACT_ATOMS: atom_id res chain seq x y z
N LEU A 1 -53.14 15.01 48.68
CA LEU A 1 -52.21 14.08 49.34
C LEU A 1 -51.28 13.38 48.33
N LEU A 2 -51.84 12.68 47.28
CA LEU A 2 -51.02 11.99 46.27
C LEU A 2 -50.15 12.96 45.43
N GLN A 3 -50.64 14.12 45.07
CA GLN A 3 -49.87 15.18 44.39
C GLN A 3 -48.82 15.84 45.25
N GLU A 4 -49.01 15.93 46.59
CA GLU A 4 -47.98 16.41 47.52
C GLU A 4 -46.90 15.35 47.71
N LEU A 5 -47.24 14.06 47.69
CA LEU A 5 -46.32 12.96 47.70
C LEU A 5 -45.43 12.96 46.42
N SER A 6 -46.00 13.28 45.24
CA SER A 6 -45.21 13.36 44.00
C SER A 6 -44.17 14.46 44.01
N ARG A 7 -44.43 15.56 44.67
CA ARG A 7 -43.48 16.69 44.78
C ARG A 7 -42.32 16.39 45.75
N ASN A 8 -42.54 15.52 46.73
CA ASN A 8 -41.57 15.20 47.77
C ASN A 8 -40.73 13.94 47.49
N TYR A 9 -41.14 13.12 46.55
CA TYR A 9 -40.39 11.93 46.12
C TYR A 9 -39.98 12.07 44.68
N GLN A 10 -38.86 12.77 44.44
CA GLN A 10 -38.19 12.69 43.15
C GLN A 10 -37.60 11.30 43.00
N ILE A 11 -38.04 10.60 41.96
CA ILE A 11 -37.46 9.31 41.63
C ILE A 11 -36.13 9.60 40.93
N ASP A 12 -35.04 9.34 41.62
CA ASP A 12 -33.68 9.53 41.07
C ASP A 12 -33.25 8.33 40.26
N LEU A 13 -34.11 8.00 39.27
CA LEU A 13 -33.79 7.02 38.25
C LEU A 13 -33.44 7.75 36.96
N TYR A 14 -32.42 7.28 36.27
CA TYR A 14 -31.89 7.89 35.04
C TYR A 14 -31.60 9.40 35.21
N ASN A 15 -30.91 9.76 36.31
CA ASN A 15 -30.58 11.16 36.64
C ASN A 15 -31.82 12.08 36.70
N GLY A 16 -32.95 11.58 37.20
CA GLY A 16 -34.20 12.32 37.30
C GLY A 16 -35.01 12.44 36.01
N ASN A 17 -34.58 11.76 34.91
CA ASN A 17 -35.24 11.80 33.62
C ASN A 17 -36.24 10.65 33.36
N ALA A 18 -36.48 9.80 34.37
CA ALA A 18 -37.57 8.85 34.34
C ALA A 18 -38.82 9.48 34.98
N PHE A 19 -39.99 9.07 34.52
CA PHE A 19 -41.26 9.47 35.10
C PHE A 19 -42.05 8.26 35.58
N LEU A 20 -42.91 8.49 36.55
CA LEU A 20 -43.76 7.46 37.10
C LEU A 20 -45.25 7.91 37.03
N LEU A 21 -46.10 6.99 36.57
CA LEU A 21 -47.51 7.11 36.66
C LEU A 21 -48.07 6.04 37.63
N LEU A 22 -49.06 6.41 38.45
CA LEU A 22 -49.88 5.45 39.13
C LEU A 22 -51.25 5.41 38.48
N VAL A 23 -51.68 4.25 38.05
CA VAL A 23 -52.87 4.05 37.23
C VAL A 23 -53.84 3.16 37.94
N ASP A 24 -55.12 3.53 37.90
CA ASP A 24 -56.21 2.65 38.31
C ASP A 24 -56.49 1.63 37.20
N GLY A 25 -56.25 0.38 37.44
CA GLY A 25 -56.47 -0.70 36.47
C GLY A 25 -57.91 -0.94 36.12
N ASN A 26 -58.90 -0.43 36.89
CA ASN A 26 -60.31 -0.64 36.62
C ASN A 26 -60.83 0.27 35.52
N ASN A 27 -60.37 1.52 35.46
CA ASN A 27 -60.85 2.55 34.53
C ASN A 27 -59.76 3.24 33.72
N GLY A 28 -58.47 2.96 34.04
CA GLY A 28 -57.35 3.57 33.32
C GLY A 28 -57.00 4.99 33.76
N ASP A 29 -57.64 5.52 34.83
CA ASP A 29 -57.34 6.86 35.31
C ASP A 29 -55.95 6.95 35.91
N ILE A 30 -55.22 8.02 35.62
CA ILE A 30 -53.92 8.30 36.17
C ILE A 30 -54.10 9.03 37.49
N LEU A 31 -53.77 8.34 38.60
CA LEU A 31 -53.90 8.84 39.97
C LEU A 31 -52.73 9.70 40.40
N LEU A 32 -51.52 9.44 39.80
CA LEU A 32 -50.30 10.17 40.03
C LEU A 32 -49.53 10.27 38.74
N ASN A 33 -49.04 11.47 38.45
CA ASN A 33 -48.20 11.74 37.27
C ASN A 33 -47.03 12.61 37.70
N THR A 34 -45.81 12.07 37.59
CA THR A 34 -44.59 12.84 37.92
C THR A 34 -44.04 13.58 36.69
N TRP A 35 -44.57 13.36 35.50
CA TRP A 35 -44.12 13.99 34.28
C TRP A 35 -44.90 15.26 33.92
N HIS A 36 -46.21 15.28 34.18
CA HIS A 36 -47.09 16.40 33.90
C HIS A 36 -47.96 16.73 35.10
N ASP A 37 -48.28 17.99 35.24
CA ASP A 37 -49.19 18.44 36.33
C ASP A 37 -50.64 17.99 36.14
N SER A 38 -50.99 17.57 34.93
CA SER A 38 -52.32 17.03 34.64
C SER A 38 -52.35 15.54 34.88
N LEU A 39 -53.40 15.12 35.58
CA LEU A 39 -53.77 13.72 35.67
C LEU A 39 -54.39 13.31 34.36
N GLY A 40 -54.43 12.44 33.74
CA GLY A 40 -55.07 12.03 32.48
C GLY A 40 -55.64 10.63 32.57
N ASN A 41 -55.82 10.01 31.46
CA ASN A 41 -56.24 8.62 31.41
C ASN A 41 -55.36 7.86 30.39
N LEU A 42 -55.07 6.59 30.67
CA LEU A 42 -54.30 5.75 29.75
C LEU A 42 -54.91 5.64 28.35
N SER A 43 -56.21 5.92 28.19
CA SER A 43 -56.85 5.98 26.88
C SER A 43 -56.24 7.04 25.95
N GLU A 44 -55.53 8.04 26.50
CA GLU A 44 -54.80 9.04 25.69
C GLU A 44 -53.61 8.44 24.93
N LEU A 45 -53.16 7.23 25.31
CA LEU A 45 -52.19 6.47 24.52
C LEU A 45 -52.78 5.79 23.31
N ARG A 46 -54.12 5.75 23.25
CA ARG A 46 -54.85 5.18 22.11
C ARG A 46 -54.55 5.98 20.84
N GLY A 47 -54.15 5.29 19.79
CA GLY A 47 -53.79 5.94 18.52
C GLY A 47 -52.36 6.48 18.45
N ARG A 48 -51.56 6.40 19.55
CA ARG A 48 -50.11 6.65 19.47
C ARG A 48 -49.43 5.54 18.71
N LYS A 49 -48.38 5.91 17.99
CA LYS A 49 -47.56 4.93 17.28
C LYS A 49 -46.80 4.05 18.28
N MET A 50 -47.18 2.79 18.37
CA MET A 50 -46.44 1.79 19.12
C MET A 50 -45.29 1.25 18.29
N LEU A 51 -44.17 0.90 18.94
CA LEU A 51 -42.93 0.44 18.33
C LEU A 51 -42.56 -0.94 18.87
N LYS A 52 -41.63 -1.61 18.19
CA LYS A 52 -40.96 -2.86 18.66
C LYS A 52 -41.93 -4.02 18.94
N GLY A 53 -43.08 -4.05 18.24
CA GLY A 53 -44.06 -5.14 18.36
C GLY A 53 -45.02 -5.03 19.54
N PHE A 54 -44.95 -3.97 20.37
CA PHE A 54 -45.88 -3.70 21.40
C PHE A 54 -47.18 -3.11 20.88
N THR A 55 -48.30 -3.41 21.50
CA THR A 55 -49.61 -2.87 21.15
C THR A 55 -50.27 -2.22 22.35
N TYR A 56 -51.11 -1.20 22.10
CA TYR A 56 -51.90 -0.54 23.11
C TYR A 56 -52.92 -1.51 23.70
N GLU A 57 -53.56 -2.32 22.87
CA GLU A 57 -54.62 -3.28 23.25
C GLU A 57 -54.05 -4.30 24.25
N GLN A 58 -52.86 -4.78 24.08
CA GLN A 58 -52.20 -5.73 24.99
C GLN A 58 -52.00 -5.14 26.40
N ALA A 59 -51.58 -3.89 26.47
CA ALA A 59 -51.40 -3.22 27.76
C ALA A 59 -52.77 -2.99 28.47
N MET A 60 -53.80 -2.58 27.69
CA MET A 60 -55.15 -2.36 28.20
C MET A 60 -55.86 -3.66 28.63
N GLU A 61 -55.45 -4.79 28.12
CA GLU A 61 -55.89 -6.11 28.55
C GLU A 61 -55.18 -6.58 29.83
N ASN A 62 -53.88 -6.31 29.94
CA ASN A 62 -53.01 -6.78 31.02
C ASN A 62 -53.22 -5.99 32.35
N ILE A 63 -53.26 -4.65 32.25
CA ILE A 63 -53.34 -3.78 33.42
C ILE A 63 -54.55 -4.08 34.29
N PRO A 64 -55.79 -4.21 33.79
CA PRO A 64 -56.94 -4.59 34.61
C PRO A 64 -56.86 -5.99 35.23
N LYS A 65 -56.08 -6.89 34.62
CA LYS A 65 -55.86 -8.25 35.10
C LYS A 65 -54.74 -8.35 36.12
N GLY A 66 -54.08 -7.23 36.44
CA GLY A 66 -52.92 -7.22 37.33
C GLY A 66 -51.72 -7.96 36.73
N ILE A 67 -51.54 -7.91 35.39
CA ILE A 67 -50.39 -8.51 34.69
C ILE A 67 -49.46 -7.37 34.27
N GLY A 68 -48.18 -7.51 34.68
CA GLY A 68 -47.12 -6.59 34.29
C GLY A 68 -46.71 -6.75 32.83
N GLY A 69 -46.02 -5.73 32.29
CA GLY A 69 -45.54 -5.75 30.91
C GLY A 69 -44.87 -4.48 30.46
N ASP A 70 -44.51 -4.45 29.22
CA ASP A 70 -43.76 -3.36 28.60
C ASP A 70 -44.58 -2.71 27.43
N MET A 71 -44.29 -1.45 27.19
CA MET A 71 -44.75 -0.71 26.02
C MET A 71 -43.63 0.14 25.47
N CYS A 72 -43.66 0.40 24.18
CA CYS A 72 -42.78 1.34 23.51
C CYS A 72 -43.58 2.22 22.58
N THR A 73 -43.57 3.52 22.83
CA THR A 73 -44.38 4.47 22.10
C THR A 73 -43.59 5.73 21.72
N VAL A 74 -44.13 6.52 20.80
CA VAL A 74 -43.57 7.82 20.43
C VAL A 74 -44.37 8.93 21.15
N SER A 75 -43.66 9.80 21.86
CA SER A 75 -44.25 10.99 22.44
C SER A 75 -44.78 11.93 21.41
N GLN A 76 -46.02 12.35 21.52
CA GLN A 76 -46.65 13.33 20.58
C GLN A 76 -46.06 14.73 20.74
N SER A 77 -45.64 15.10 21.96
CA SER A 77 -45.13 16.44 22.22
C SER A 77 -43.65 16.60 21.85
N THR A 78 -42.83 15.56 22.02
CA THR A 78 -41.37 15.62 21.83
C THR A 78 -40.88 14.82 20.61
N GLY A 79 -41.73 13.93 20.06
CA GLY A 79 -41.30 12.99 19.01
C GLY A 79 -40.32 11.91 19.44
N LEU A 80 -39.97 11.87 20.74
CA LEU A 80 -39.00 10.91 21.28
C LEU A 80 -39.66 9.53 21.50
N THR A 81 -38.87 8.48 21.30
CA THR A 81 -39.27 7.12 21.68
C THR A 81 -39.20 6.99 23.22
N ILE A 82 -40.27 6.49 23.80
CA ILE A 82 -40.41 6.28 25.24
C ILE A 82 -40.64 4.79 25.48
N TYR A 83 -39.86 4.24 26.37
CA TYR A 83 -40.07 2.91 26.95
C TYR A 83 -40.89 3.06 28.21
N LEU A 84 -41.91 2.24 28.35
CA LEU A 84 -42.80 2.18 29.50
C LEU A 84 -42.80 0.75 30.03
N HIS A 85 -42.62 0.61 31.31
CA HIS A 85 -42.77 -0.65 32.02
C HIS A 85 -43.92 -0.49 33.02
N TYR A 86 -44.89 -1.38 33.01
CA TYR A 86 -46.00 -1.35 33.96
C TYR A 86 -46.05 -2.62 34.79
N GLU A 87 -46.30 -2.43 36.12
CA GLU A 87 -46.32 -3.53 37.08
C GLU A 87 -47.46 -3.30 38.09
N PRO A 88 -48.24 -4.33 38.48
CA PRO A 88 -49.32 -4.20 39.46
C PRO A 88 -48.71 -3.94 40.88
N VAL A 89 -49.35 -3.03 41.59
CA VAL A 89 -48.96 -2.70 42.99
C VAL A 89 -49.52 -3.70 44.01
N GLY A 90 -50.50 -4.49 43.61
CA GLY A 90 -51.17 -5.48 44.48
C GLY A 90 -52.19 -4.88 45.44
N ILE A 91 -52.53 -3.59 45.32
CA ILE A 91 -53.48 -2.87 46.13
C ILE A 91 -54.49 -2.15 45.21
N ASN A 92 -55.76 -2.24 45.47
CA ASN A 92 -56.86 -1.53 44.75
C ASN A 92 -56.84 -1.67 43.21
N ASN A 93 -56.25 -2.73 42.69
CA ASN A 93 -56.02 -2.94 41.28
C ASN A 93 -55.22 -1.81 40.62
N TRP A 94 -54.30 -1.21 41.36
CA TRP A 94 -53.42 -0.16 40.83
C TRP A 94 -52.17 -0.75 40.17
N SER A 95 -51.73 -0.07 39.12
CA SER A 95 -50.45 -0.37 38.44
C SER A 95 -49.55 0.85 38.45
N VAL A 96 -48.27 0.63 38.68
CA VAL A 96 -47.22 1.62 38.47
C VAL A 96 -46.71 1.51 37.05
N VAL A 97 -46.61 2.63 36.34
CA VAL A 97 -46.00 2.73 35.02
C VAL A 97 -44.72 3.59 35.12
N LEU A 98 -43.60 3.01 34.84
CA LEU A 98 -42.30 3.71 34.76
C LEU A 98 -42.01 4.01 33.31
N GLY A 99 -41.71 5.28 33.02
CA GLY A 99 -41.37 5.71 31.67
C GLY A 99 -40.01 6.36 31.60
N VAL A 100 -39.27 6.07 30.52
CA VAL A 100 -37.96 6.67 30.23
C VAL A 100 -37.80 6.86 28.72
N SER A 101 -37.18 7.96 28.29
CA SER A 101 -36.84 8.16 26.87
C SER A 101 -35.71 7.23 26.45
N GLU A 102 -35.75 6.81 25.17
CA GLU A 102 -34.70 5.97 24.60
C GLU A 102 -33.31 6.65 24.71
N ALA A 103 -33.28 7.98 24.53
CA ALA A 103 -32.07 8.76 24.67
C ALA A 103 -31.41 8.62 26.05
N GLU A 104 -32.21 8.69 27.09
CA GLU A 104 -31.75 8.54 28.50
C GLU A 104 -31.44 7.08 28.86
N ALA A 105 -32.26 6.15 28.42
CA ALA A 105 -32.01 4.72 28.63
C ALA A 105 -30.66 4.28 28.02
N LEU A 106 -30.30 4.88 26.91
CA LEU A 106 -29.03 4.59 26.19
C LEU A 106 -27.89 5.54 26.56
N ALA A 107 -28.11 6.58 27.36
CA ALA A 107 -27.09 7.58 27.66
C ALA A 107 -25.82 6.95 28.28
N GLY A 108 -25.99 5.95 29.17
CA GLY A 108 -24.89 5.22 29.78
C GLY A 108 -24.04 4.40 28.82
N THR A 109 -24.58 4.02 27.66
CA THR A 109 -23.88 3.18 26.68
C THR A 109 -23.11 4.00 25.63
N ARG A 110 -23.45 5.28 25.46
CA ARG A 110 -22.79 6.16 24.46
C ARG A 110 -21.28 6.27 24.65
N GLY A 111 -20.84 6.50 25.88
CA GLY A 111 -19.41 6.59 26.19
C GLY A 111 -18.64 5.31 25.86
N VAL A 112 -19.26 4.16 26.07
CA VAL A 112 -18.67 2.86 25.70
C VAL A 112 -18.56 2.72 24.20
N VAL A 113 -19.61 3.06 23.44
CA VAL A 113 -19.63 3.01 21.98
C VAL A 113 -18.60 3.96 21.36
N GLU A 114 -18.50 5.20 21.89
CA GLU A 114 -17.50 6.18 21.44
C GLU A 114 -16.08 5.69 21.70
N THR A 115 -15.82 5.14 22.90
CA THR A 115 -14.50 4.60 23.23
C THR A 115 -14.12 3.43 22.31
N LEU A 116 -15.05 2.48 22.10
CA LEU A 116 -14.81 1.35 21.20
C LEU A 116 -14.59 1.82 19.75
N SER A 117 -15.33 2.83 19.30
CA SER A 117 -15.17 3.41 17.97
C SER A 117 -13.80 4.06 17.79
N MET A 118 -13.35 4.84 18.78
CA MET A 118 -12.00 5.43 18.76
C MET A 118 -10.90 4.35 18.74
N MET A 119 -11.04 3.31 19.58
CA MET A 119 -10.10 2.18 19.58
C MET A 119 -10.05 1.48 18.23
N ALA A 120 -11.20 1.25 17.59
CA ALA A 120 -11.28 0.64 16.27
C ALA A 120 -10.57 1.50 15.19
N ILE A 121 -10.74 2.82 15.24
CA ILE A 121 -10.05 3.75 14.34
C ILE A 121 -8.53 3.69 14.53
N ILE A 122 -8.07 3.71 15.79
CA ILE A 122 -6.63 3.66 16.11
C ILE A 122 -6.03 2.34 15.62
N VAL A 123 -6.67 1.21 15.89
CA VAL A 123 -6.19 -0.11 15.45
C VAL A 123 -6.14 -0.18 13.92
N THR A 124 -7.17 0.33 13.25
CA THR A 124 -7.20 0.37 11.77
C THR A 124 -6.08 1.23 11.21
N ALA A 125 -5.83 2.41 11.79
CA ALA A 125 -4.73 3.29 11.38
C ALA A 125 -3.36 2.63 11.56
N LEU A 126 -3.14 1.93 12.67
CA LEU A 126 -1.90 1.19 12.93
C LEU A 126 -1.71 0.05 11.94
N LEU A 127 -2.76 -0.71 11.62
CA LEU A 127 -2.70 -1.78 10.62
C LEU A 127 -2.38 -1.26 9.23
N LEU A 128 -3.00 -0.15 8.81
CA LEU A 128 -2.72 0.49 7.51
C LEU A 128 -1.28 1.02 7.46
N SER A 129 -0.79 1.63 8.54
CA SER A 129 0.60 2.09 8.65
C SER A 129 1.59 0.93 8.56
N TYR A 130 1.32 -0.18 9.27
CA TYR A 130 2.13 -1.39 9.21
C TYR A 130 2.14 -2.00 7.80
N LEU A 131 0.98 -2.08 7.15
CA LEU A 131 0.88 -2.58 5.77
C LEU A 131 1.67 -1.71 4.79
N GLY A 132 1.55 -0.38 4.90
CA GLY A 132 2.32 0.57 4.10
C GLY A 132 3.84 0.40 4.30
N PHE A 133 4.28 0.28 5.56
CA PHE A 133 5.67 0.00 5.89
C PHE A 133 6.16 -1.35 5.30
N MET A 134 5.35 -2.39 5.41
CA MET A 134 5.68 -3.72 4.88
C MET A 134 5.82 -3.71 3.35
N VAL A 135 4.90 -3.04 2.65
CA VAL A 135 5.00 -2.87 1.18
C VAL A 135 6.26 -2.08 0.81
N TRP A 136 6.53 -0.97 1.49
CA TRP A 136 7.74 -0.19 1.28
C TRP A 136 9.02 -1.01 1.52
N TYR A 137 9.07 -1.76 2.62
CA TYR A 137 10.21 -2.62 2.98
C TYR A 137 10.45 -3.70 1.92
N LEU A 138 9.40 -4.43 1.50
CA LEU A 138 9.49 -5.48 0.48
C LEU A 138 9.93 -4.92 -0.88
N THR A 139 9.40 -3.76 -1.28
CA THR A 139 9.76 -3.13 -2.56
C THR A 139 11.20 -2.60 -2.53
N SER A 140 11.65 -2.05 -1.39
CA SER A 140 13.01 -1.57 -1.21
C SER A 140 14.02 -2.71 -1.19
N ALA A 141 13.71 -3.80 -0.49
CA ALA A 141 14.54 -5.01 -0.48
C ALA A 141 14.66 -5.63 -1.87
N ARG A 142 13.54 -5.73 -2.62
CA ARG A 142 13.55 -6.22 -4.01
C ARG A 142 14.42 -5.36 -4.93
N ARG A 143 14.37 -4.03 -4.80
CA ARG A 143 15.21 -3.11 -5.59
C ARG A 143 16.69 -3.31 -5.31
N GLY A 144 17.07 -3.53 -4.05
CA GLY A 144 18.44 -3.82 -3.67
C GLY A 144 18.96 -5.14 -4.28
N VAL A 145 18.18 -6.22 -4.13
CA VAL A 145 18.52 -7.53 -4.71
C VAL A 145 18.56 -7.47 -6.24
N TYR A 146 17.61 -6.78 -6.88
CA TYR A 146 17.60 -6.62 -8.33
C TYR A 146 18.83 -5.87 -8.83
N ARG A 147 19.24 -4.76 -8.19
CA ARG A 147 20.46 -4.03 -8.56
C ARG A 147 21.70 -4.90 -8.44
N MET A 148 21.86 -5.65 -7.34
CA MET A 148 22.97 -6.58 -7.17
C MET A 148 22.95 -7.73 -8.18
N SER A 149 21.76 -8.10 -8.66
CA SER A 149 21.59 -9.15 -9.68
C SER A 149 21.90 -8.71 -11.10
N VAL A 150 21.83 -7.41 -11.42
CA VAL A 150 21.96 -6.90 -12.80
C VAL A 150 23.19 -6.03 -13.03
N THR A 151 23.99 -5.72 -12.01
CA THR A 151 25.21 -4.92 -12.13
C THR A 151 26.47 -5.73 -11.84
N ASP A 152 27.55 -5.41 -12.53
CA ASP A 152 28.90 -5.94 -12.27
C ASP A 152 29.54 -5.18 -11.10
N GLN A 153 30.05 -5.90 -10.11
CA GLN A 153 30.55 -5.31 -8.86
C GLN A 153 31.87 -4.54 -9.04
N VAL A 154 32.67 -4.91 -10.03
CA VAL A 154 33.98 -4.27 -10.29
C VAL A 154 33.78 -2.95 -11.02
N THR A 155 32.97 -2.96 -12.06
CA THR A 155 32.82 -1.84 -12.99
C THR A 155 31.58 -1.00 -12.74
N GLY A 156 30.55 -1.56 -12.06
CA GLY A 156 29.24 -0.94 -11.86
C GLY A 156 28.43 -0.77 -13.14
N LEU A 157 28.84 -1.37 -14.26
CA LEU A 157 28.05 -1.51 -15.48
C LEU A 157 27.00 -2.61 -15.32
N PHE A 158 26.11 -2.77 -16.28
CA PHE A 158 25.24 -3.94 -16.33
C PHE A 158 26.08 -5.22 -16.51
N ASN A 159 25.66 -6.29 -15.85
CA ASN A 159 26.34 -7.57 -15.94
C ASN A 159 25.78 -8.45 -17.08
N ARG A 160 26.39 -9.64 -17.25
CA ARG A 160 25.97 -10.63 -18.25
C ARG A 160 24.49 -11.02 -18.13
N SER A 161 23.98 -11.19 -16.92
CA SER A 161 22.56 -11.54 -16.73
C SER A 161 21.60 -10.46 -17.23
N ALA A 162 21.96 -9.19 -17.03
CA ALA A 162 21.22 -8.06 -17.57
C ALA A 162 21.28 -8.01 -19.10
N PHE A 163 22.45 -8.28 -19.68
CA PHE A 163 22.66 -8.37 -21.12
C PHE A 163 21.83 -9.47 -21.78
N GLU A 164 21.89 -10.69 -21.25
CA GLU A 164 21.10 -11.84 -21.75
C GLU A 164 19.59 -11.58 -21.67
N LYS A 165 19.14 -10.95 -20.56
CA LYS A 165 17.76 -10.53 -20.39
C LYS A 165 17.36 -9.48 -21.45
N TYR A 166 18.19 -8.48 -21.66
CA TYR A 166 17.96 -7.45 -22.68
C TYR A 166 17.80 -8.08 -24.09
N LEU A 167 18.69 -9.00 -24.47
CA LEU A 167 18.61 -9.71 -25.76
C LEU A 167 17.35 -10.58 -25.91
N TYR A 168 16.80 -11.04 -24.79
CA TYR A 168 15.59 -11.87 -24.80
C TYR A 168 14.30 -11.04 -24.86
N GLU A 169 14.26 -9.92 -24.13
CA GLU A 169 13.04 -9.10 -23.95
C GLU A 169 12.89 -7.99 -24.99
N SER A 170 13.99 -7.59 -25.65
CA SER A 170 13.94 -6.48 -26.62
C SER A 170 13.33 -6.90 -27.93
N ASP A 171 12.37 -6.10 -28.40
CA ASP A 171 11.80 -6.26 -29.74
C ASP A 171 12.83 -5.81 -30.79
N PRO A 172 13.21 -6.67 -31.74
CA PRO A 172 14.15 -6.33 -32.81
C PRO A 172 13.76 -5.10 -33.62
N HIS A 173 12.47 -4.76 -33.69
CA HIS A 173 11.94 -3.64 -34.44
C HIS A 173 12.04 -2.28 -33.72
N THR A 174 12.39 -2.28 -32.46
CA THR A 174 12.44 -1.04 -31.65
C THR A 174 13.62 -0.15 -32.00
N PHE A 175 14.69 -0.73 -32.56
CA PHE A 175 15.93 -0.04 -32.89
C PHE A 175 16.29 -0.24 -34.37
N SER A 176 16.04 0.78 -35.20
CA SER A 176 16.50 0.79 -36.58
C SER A 176 16.96 2.23 -36.94
N PRO A 177 18.21 2.45 -37.31
CA PRO A 177 19.34 1.50 -37.28
C PRO A 177 19.82 1.19 -35.85
N ALA A 178 20.22 -0.07 -35.61
CA ALA A 178 20.83 -0.50 -34.37
C ALA A 178 22.34 -0.64 -34.55
N VAL A 179 23.14 -0.15 -33.60
CA VAL A 179 24.60 -0.29 -33.56
C VAL A 179 24.99 -1.11 -32.36
N CYS A 180 25.87 -2.07 -32.48
CA CYS A 180 26.45 -2.81 -31.36
C CYS A 180 27.97 -2.67 -31.40
N VAL A 181 28.59 -2.42 -30.27
CA VAL A 181 30.04 -2.48 -30.09
C VAL A 181 30.37 -3.61 -29.15
N TYR A 182 31.20 -4.54 -29.62
CA TYR A 182 31.79 -5.60 -28.77
C TYR A 182 33.24 -5.28 -28.50
N ILE A 183 33.69 -5.35 -27.26
CA ILE A 183 35.00 -4.85 -26.81
C ILE A 183 35.65 -5.93 -25.95
N ASP A 184 36.96 -6.12 -26.14
CA ASP A 184 37.81 -6.99 -25.33
C ASP A 184 39.03 -6.21 -24.83
N VAL A 185 39.36 -6.40 -23.54
CA VAL A 185 40.52 -5.72 -22.92
C VAL A 185 41.77 -6.55 -23.09
N ASN A 186 42.71 -6.04 -23.86
CA ASN A 186 43.92 -6.72 -24.19
C ASN A 186 44.88 -6.82 -22.96
N GLY A 187 45.49 -7.98 -22.76
CA GLY A 187 46.53 -8.18 -21.79
C GLY A 187 46.11 -8.19 -20.32
N LEU A 188 44.79 -8.27 -20.01
CA LEU A 188 44.27 -8.33 -18.64
C LEU A 188 44.87 -9.49 -17.85
N HIS A 189 44.97 -10.66 -18.47
CA HIS A 189 45.58 -11.86 -17.83
C HIS A 189 47.06 -11.65 -17.46
N GLU A 190 47.83 -11.06 -18.37
CA GLU A 190 49.24 -10.74 -18.11
C GLU A 190 49.40 -9.70 -16.99
N LEU A 191 48.54 -8.69 -16.97
CA LEU A 191 48.50 -7.65 -15.95
C LEU A 191 48.20 -8.27 -14.56
N ASN A 192 47.19 -9.13 -14.50
CA ASN A 192 46.84 -9.86 -13.27
C ASN A 192 48.00 -10.73 -12.75
N ASN A 193 48.65 -11.44 -13.64
CA ASN A 193 49.79 -12.28 -13.28
C ASN A 193 51.01 -11.48 -12.80
N LYS A 194 51.24 -10.29 -13.37
CA LYS A 194 52.40 -9.44 -13.01
C LYS A 194 52.15 -8.56 -11.79
N ARG A 195 50.93 -8.04 -11.60
CA ARG A 195 50.60 -6.99 -10.62
C ARG A 195 49.43 -7.33 -9.68
N GLY A 196 48.87 -8.54 -9.81
CA GLY A 196 47.75 -8.99 -9.01
C GLY A 196 46.39 -8.53 -9.54
N HIS A 197 45.31 -9.16 -9.04
CA HIS A 197 43.93 -8.92 -9.48
C HIS A 197 43.46 -7.49 -9.26
N GLU A 198 43.99 -6.80 -8.26
CA GLU A 198 43.63 -5.41 -7.97
C GLU A 198 44.01 -4.46 -9.14
N ALA A 199 45.17 -4.71 -9.79
CA ALA A 199 45.60 -3.96 -10.98
C ALA A 199 44.71 -4.24 -12.17
N GLY A 200 44.23 -5.48 -12.33
CA GLY A 200 43.26 -5.81 -13.36
C GLY A 200 41.88 -5.16 -13.12
N ASP A 201 41.44 -5.12 -11.86
CA ASP A 201 40.20 -4.43 -11.49
C ASP A 201 40.28 -2.91 -11.77
N GLN A 202 41.47 -2.30 -11.52
CA GLN A 202 41.70 -0.89 -11.87
C GLN A 202 41.61 -0.66 -13.37
N LEU A 203 42.21 -1.54 -14.19
CA LEU A 203 42.10 -1.49 -15.63
C LEU A 203 40.63 -1.59 -16.09
N LEU A 204 39.85 -2.56 -15.56
CA LEU A 204 38.47 -2.76 -15.90
C LEU A 204 37.60 -1.55 -15.52
N ARG A 205 37.86 -0.92 -14.37
CA ARG A 205 37.22 0.34 -13.95
C ARG A 205 37.56 1.49 -14.87
N ALA A 206 38.82 1.60 -15.31
CA ALA A 206 39.23 2.64 -16.26
C ALA A 206 38.51 2.48 -17.60
N VAL A 207 38.41 1.26 -18.13
CA VAL A 207 37.65 0.99 -19.36
C VAL A 207 36.17 1.38 -19.20
N ALA A 208 35.52 0.96 -18.11
CA ALA A 208 34.12 1.27 -17.82
C ALA A 208 33.87 2.78 -17.71
N GLU A 209 34.80 3.52 -17.10
CA GLU A 209 34.72 4.98 -16.97
C GLU A 209 34.80 5.67 -18.33
N ARG A 210 35.76 5.29 -19.16
CA ARG A 210 35.87 5.86 -20.53
C ARG A 210 34.65 5.55 -21.40
N LEU A 211 34.10 4.34 -21.29
CA LEU A 211 32.87 3.98 -21.97
C LEU A 211 31.69 4.85 -21.51
N ARG A 212 31.51 5.08 -20.20
CA ARG A 212 30.45 5.96 -19.69
C ARG A 212 30.59 7.41 -20.18
N GLU A 213 31.80 7.91 -20.28
CA GLU A 213 32.04 9.27 -20.77
C GLU A 213 31.66 9.44 -22.24
N GLN A 214 31.97 8.45 -23.07
CA GLN A 214 31.70 8.52 -24.49
C GLN A 214 30.30 8.04 -24.87
N PHE A 215 29.69 7.17 -24.05
CA PHE A 215 28.38 6.57 -24.29
C PHE A 215 27.40 6.83 -23.13
N PRO A 216 27.09 8.09 -22.78
CA PRO A 216 26.31 8.43 -21.59
C PRO A 216 24.82 8.06 -21.69
N ARG A 217 24.33 7.77 -22.90
CA ARG A 217 22.93 7.42 -23.18
C ARG A 217 22.74 5.97 -23.61
N ASP A 218 23.83 5.22 -23.72
CA ASP A 218 23.82 3.84 -24.19
C ASP A 218 23.85 2.87 -23.01
N ASP A 219 23.29 1.69 -23.21
CA ASP A 219 23.40 0.62 -22.26
C ASP A 219 24.77 -0.05 -22.34
N LEU A 220 25.49 -0.04 -21.24
CA LEU A 220 26.84 -0.56 -21.14
C LEU A 220 26.85 -1.83 -20.30
N TYR A 221 27.35 -2.91 -20.87
CA TYR A 221 27.40 -4.22 -20.25
C TYR A 221 28.84 -4.73 -20.11
N ARG A 222 29.13 -5.42 -19.01
CA ARG A 222 30.28 -6.31 -18.91
C ARG A 222 29.78 -7.75 -18.99
N VAL A 223 30.08 -8.43 -20.08
CA VAL A 223 29.53 -9.75 -20.42
C VAL A 223 30.48 -10.91 -20.15
N GLY A 224 31.77 -10.61 -19.97
CA GLY A 224 32.81 -11.57 -19.63
C GLY A 224 33.83 -10.99 -18.65
N GLY A 225 34.93 -11.70 -18.43
CA GLY A 225 36.03 -11.22 -17.57
C GLY A 225 36.65 -9.93 -18.07
N ASP A 226 36.91 -9.86 -19.38
CA ASP A 226 37.55 -8.79 -20.14
C ASP A 226 36.67 -8.24 -21.27
N GLU A 227 35.41 -8.70 -21.36
CA GLU A 227 34.50 -8.39 -22.45
C GLU A 227 33.43 -7.39 -22.05
N PHE A 228 33.24 -6.37 -22.91
CA PHE A 228 32.22 -5.35 -22.74
C PHE A 228 31.37 -5.23 -24.01
N VAL A 229 30.13 -4.82 -23.85
CA VAL A 229 29.20 -4.55 -24.95
C VAL A 229 28.53 -3.19 -24.73
N VAL A 230 28.47 -2.41 -25.83
CA VAL A 230 27.69 -1.17 -25.89
C VAL A 230 26.50 -1.42 -26.80
N PHE A 231 25.30 -1.23 -26.26
CA PHE A 231 24.06 -1.27 -27.01
C PHE A 231 23.49 0.13 -27.22
N PRO A 232 22.72 0.31 -28.30
CA PRO A 232 22.62 1.58 -28.98
C PRO A 232 21.55 2.52 -28.42
N ALA A 233 21.89 3.80 -28.55
CA ALA A 233 20.92 4.79 -28.98
C ALA A 233 20.95 4.83 -30.52
N PRO A 234 19.85 5.21 -31.19
CA PRO A 234 19.86 5.36 -32.66
C PRO A 234 20.93 6.39 -33.08
N ALA A 235 22.00 5.93 -33.73
CA ALA A 235 23.09 6.78 -34.17
C ALA A 235 23.76 6.15 -35.39
N ALA A 236 24.51 6.96 -36.12
CA ALA A 236 25.27 6.49 -37.29
C ALA A 236 26.53 5.73 -36.86
N GLU A 237 26.94 4.70 -37.62
CA GLU A 237 28.16 3.93 -37.37
C GLU A 237 29.39 4.82 -37.19
N ALA A 238 29.54 5.85 -38.03
CA ALA A 238 30.67 6.78 -37.96
C ALA A 238 30.77 7.52 -36.62
N GLU A 239 29.65 7.75 -35.93
CA GLU A 239 29.63 8.35 -34.62
C GLU A 239 30.19 7.39 -33.58
N TYR A 240 29.81 6.09 -33.61
CA TYR A 240 30.32 5.06 -32.72
C TYR A 240 31.81 4.78 -32.98
N GLU A 241 32.27 4.80 -34.25
CA GLU A 241 33.70 4.73 -34.59
C GLU A 241 34.50 5.87 -33.99
N ALA A 242 34.02 7.11 -34.07
CA ALA A 242 34.68 8.28 -33.51
C ALA A 242 34.76 8.19 -31.97
N ARG A 243 33.67 7.79 -31.31
CA ARG A 243 33.61 7.59 -29.88
C ARG A 243 34.54 6.47 -29.41
N MET A 244 34.55 5.32 -30.09
CA MET A 244 35.45 4.20 -29.76
C MET A 244 36.92 4.53 -29.99
N ARG A 245 37.22 5.34 -30.99
CA ARG A 245 38.59 5.86 -31.20
C ARG A 245 39.01 6.71 -30.01
N ALA A 246 38.16 7.62 -29.53
CA ALA A 246 38.45 8.45 -28.35
C ALA A 246 38.65 7.60 -27.07
N VAL A 247 37.85 6.54 -26.89
CA VAL A 247 38.05 5.57 -25.79
C VAL A 247 39.40 4.91 -25.89
N SER A 248 39.75 4.39 -27.08
CA SER A 248 41.00 3.68 -27.34
C SER A 248 42.21 4.58 -27.12
N GLU A 249 42.20 5.81 -27.62
CA GLU A 249 43.28 6.79 -27.46
C GLU A 249 43.46 7.18 -25.98
N SER A 250 42.37 7.41 -25.26
CA SER A 250 42.41 7.72 -23.80
C SER A 250 42.96 6.59 -22.96
N LEU A 251 42.65 5.33 -23.29
CA LEU A 251 43.21 4.15 -22.62
C LEU A 251 44.66 3.93 -23.00
N ALA A 252 45.05 4.15 -24.27
CA ALA A 252 46.41 4.04 -24.73
C ALA A 252 47.37 5.03 -24.01
N ALA A 253 46.92 6.25 -23.75
CA ALA A 253 47.65 7.24 -22.94
C ALA A 253 47.92 6.77 -21.50
N GLN A 254 47.12 5.80 -20.98
CA GLN A 254 47.33 5.18 -19.70
C GLN A 254 48.11 3.84 -19.74
N GLY A 255 48.55 3.46 -20.96
CA GLY A 255 49.26 2.21 -21.21
C GLY A 255 48.33 0.99 -21.33
N TYR A 256 47.04 1.19 -21.55
CA TYR A 256 46.05 0.14 -21.70
C TYR A 256 45.65 0.01 -23.17
N SER A 257 45.17 -1.16 -23.57
CA SER A 257 44.75 -1.43 -24.94
C SER A 257 43.46 -2.24 -24.94
N ILE A 258 42.59 -1.94 -25.91
CA ILE A 258 41.37 -2.67 -26.21
C ILE A 258 41.28 -3.07 -27.66
N SER A 259 40.63 -4.18 -27.94
CA SER A 259 40.19 -4.59 -29.27
C SER A 259 38.68 -4.45 -29.34
N TYR A 260 38.14 -3.94 -30.45
CA TYR A 260 36.72 -3.77 -30.60
C TYR A 260 36.24 -4.04 -32.02
N GLY A 261 34.96 -4.37 -32.14
CA GLY A 261 34.25 -4.50 -33.39
C GLY A 261 32.92 -3.77 -33.33
N ILE A 262 32.55 -3.09 -34.39
CA ILE A 262 31.29 -2.36 -34.53
C ILE A 262 30.46 -3.05 -35.62
N ALA A 263 29.19 -3.34 -35.29
CA ALA A 263 28.23 -3.85 -36.27
C ALA A 263 27.02 -2.95 -36.30
N VAL A 264 26.41 -2.83 -37.46
CA VAL A 264 25.21 -2.02 -37.70
C VAL A 264 24.16 -2.87 -38.40
N CYS A 265 22.95 -2.79 -37.92
CA CYS A 265 21.81 -3.48 -38.52
C CYS A 265 20.79 -2.45 -38.99
N GLU A 266 20.56 -2.40 -40.32
CA GLU A 266 19.54 -1.52 -40.91
C GLU A 266 18.14 -2.17 -40.96
N ALA A 267 18.06 -3.47 -40.73
CA ALA A 267 16.83 -4.25 -40.77
C ALA A 267 16.76 -5.25 -39.63
N ALA A 268 15.57 -5.75 -39.35
CA ALA A 268 15.20 -6.62 -38.22
C ALA A 268 15.86 -8.02 -38.21
N ASN A 269 17.16 -8.13 -38.45
CA ASN A 269 17.90 -9.40 -38.40
C ASN A 269 18.13 -9.96 -37.00
N GLY A 270 17.54 -9.32 -35.98
CA GLY A 270 17.65 -9.72 -34.59
C GLY A 270 18.95 -9.25 -33.92
N LEU A 271 18.80 -8.78 -32.66
CA LEU A 271 19.92 -8.25 -31.87
C LEU A 271 21.02 -9.30 -31.63
N ARG A 272 20.70 -10.57 -31.60
CA ARG A 272 21.70 -11.65 -31.44
C ARG A 272 22.66 -11.76 -32.61
N GLU A 273 22.16 -11.56 -33.84
CA GLU A 273 22.99 -11.58 -35.03
C GLU A 273 23.91 -10.36 -35.08
N LEU A 274 23.37 -9.19 -34.70
CA LEU A 274 24.14 -7.95 -34.59
C LEU A 274 25.31 -8.09 -33.59
N VAL A 275 25.07 -8.69 -32.43
CA VAL A 275 26.11 -8.98 -31.41
C VAL A 275 27.15 -9.94 -31.96
N ARG A 276 26.72 -11.00 -32.67
CA ARG A 276 27.64 -11.99 -33.28
C ARG A 276 28.56 -11.32 -34.31
N GLU A 277 28.02 -10.45 -35.15
CA GLU A 277 28.80 -9.71 -36.15
C GLU A 277 29.82 -8.77 -35.49
N ALA A 278 29.41 -8.06 -34.40
CA ALA A 278 30.30 -7.18 -33.66
C ALA A 278 31.43 -7.98 -32.97
N ASP A 279 31.14 -9.13 -32.43
CA ASP A 279 32.12 -10.04 -31.81
C ASP A 279 33.13 -10.57 -32.84
N GLU A 280 32.66 -11.02 -34.02
CA GLU A 280 33.53 -11.47 -35.12
C GLU A 280 34.51 -10.38 -35.56
N LYS A 281 34.04 -9.14 -35.70
CA LYS A 281 34.89 -7.98 -36.02
C LYS A 281 35.90 -7.70 -34.90
N MET A 282 35.49 -7.76 -33.65
CA MET A 282 36.38 -7.61 -32.48
C MET A 282 37.47 -8.69 -32.46
N LEU A 283 37.12 -9.96 -32.71
CA LEU A 283 38.11 -11.04 -32.81
C LEU A 283 39.13 -10.80 -33.91
N GLY A 284 38.73 -10.20 -35.06
CA GLY A 284 39.61 -9.75 -36.11
C GLY A 284 40.61 -8.70 -35.63
N SER A 285 40.13 -7.68 -34.95
CA SER A 285 40.92 -6.62 -34.30
C SER A 285 41.91 -7.20 -33.26
N LYS A 286 41.46 -8.12 -32.43
CA LYS A 286 42.31 -8.79 -31.42
C LYS A 286 43.43 -9.59 -32.03
N ARG A 287 43.17 -10.34 -33.12
CA ARG A 287 44.21 -11.07 -33.85
C ARG A 287 45.26 -10.15 -34.44
N ALA A 288 44.86 -9.02 -35.03
CA ALA A 288 45.78 -8.03 -35.59
C ALA A 288 46.67 -7.44 -34.45
N TYR A 289 46.12 -7.11 -33.31
CA TYR A 289 46.84 -6.59 -32.15
C TYR A 289 47.93 -7.56 -31.70
N TYR A 290 47.64 -8.84 -31.47
CA TYR A 290 48.63 -9.83 -31.03
C TYR A 290 49.67 -10.14 -32.11
N ALA A 291 49.30 -10.19 -33.39
CA ALA A 291 50.25 -10.39 -34.45
C ALA A 291 51.33 -9.26 -34.57
N GLU A 292 50.94 -8.04 -34.20
CA GLU A 292 51.85 -6.89 -34.15
C GLU A 292 52.78 -6.94 -32.89
N HIS A 293 52.19 -7.27 -31.73
CA HIS A 293 52.92 -7.32 -30.49
C HIS A 293 53.89 -8.54 -30.32
N ASP A 294 53.53 -9.68 -30.92
CA ASP A 294 54.43 -10.85 -30.96
C ASP A 294 55.64 -10.63 -31.88
N ARG A 295 55.45 -9.89 -32.97
CA ARG A 295 56.61 -9.49 -33.81
C ARG A 295 57.58 -8.57 -33.07
N GLY A 296 57.09 -7.77 -32.12
CA GLY A 296 57.91 -6.92 -31.27
C GLY A 296 58.71 -7.68 -30.22
N ARG A 297 58.24 -8.88 -29.77
CA ARG A 297 58.95 -9.75 -28.80
C ARG A 297 60.06 -10.60 -29.42
N LEU A 298 60.06 -10.76 -30.74
CA LEU A 298 61.04 -11.54 -31.49
C LEU A 298 62.22 -10.69 -32.05
N ARG A 299 62.26 -9.42 -31.73
CA ARG A 299 63.37 -8.51 -32.01
C ARG A 299 63.99 -8.02 -30.71
#